data_c358b731dfa3ce444a546b09c50bdd42
#
_entry.id   c358b731dfa3ce444a546b09c50bdd42
#
_cell.length_a   1.000
_cell.length_b   1.000
_cell.length_c   1.000
_cell.angle_alpha   90.00
_cell.angle_beta   90.00
_cell.angle_gamma   90.00
#
_symmetry.space_group_name_H-M   'P 1'
#
loop_
_entity.id
_entity.type
_entity.pdbx_description
1 polymer ?
#
loop_
_entity_poly.entity_id
_entity_poly.type
_entity_poly.pdbx_seq_one_letter_code
_entity_poly.pdbx_strand_id
1 'polypeptide(L)'
;MSIIVAGSVFVDIKGHPEGAYIPDGRNAGRIEQVHGGVARNIAEDIARAGERPVFLGLVDDGALGREVLSHLEEIGVDAGHVRSVKDGMGLWLAVFDDRGDVAASISKRPDLTPLRTVLEEEGDSLFSGAESVLFELDLEEETVAALCRLAEKHRVPACAAVSNMSIAARRRAYLPRLRCLVCNEQELGMLIPGPWEELSEEALADAMPGFAAELGLRGLVATLGKRGAVWADGEESGFCPAEPVEPVDTAGAGDAFFAGVGLGLSLGRSMEEACRIGSRMAGKVIATTQSVCPPMTKEELGL
;
A
#
# COMPACT_ATOMS: atom_id res chain seq x y z
N MET A 1 11.00 15.51 7.53
CA MET A 1 10.60 15.02 6.19
C MET A 1 9.09 14.86 6.19
N SER A 2 8.39 15.35 5.16
CA SER A 2 6.93 15.27 5.08
C SER A 2 6.53 14.36 3.91
N ILE A 3 6.18 13.11 4.21
CA ILE A 3 5.63 12.16 3.25
C ILE A 3 4.12 12.13 3.46
N ILE A 4 3.35 12.45 2.41
CA ILE A 4 1.90 12.33 2.43
C ILE A 4 1.52 10.92 2.02
N VAL A 5 0.63 10.27 2.79
CA VAL A 5 0.03 8.98 2.44
C VAL A 5 -1.47 9.15 2.36
N ALA A 6 -2.07 8.83 1.21
CA ALA A 6 -3.50 9.05 0.97
C ALA A 6 -4.22 7.77 0.56
N GLY A 7 -5.33 7.46 1.21
CA GLY A 7 -6.16 6.31 0.84
C GLY A 7 -7.04 5.74 1.94
N SER A 8 -7.29 4.44 1.85
CA SER A 8 -8.30 3.75 2.63
C SER A 8 -7.83 3.28 4.01
N VAL A 9 -8.79 3.20 4.91
CA VAL A 9 -8.70 2.51 6.20
C VAL A 9 -9.70 1.36 6.20
N PHE A 10 -9.25 0.21 6.65
CA PHE A 10 -10.11 -0.97 6.88
C PHE A 10 -9.98 -1.47 8.30
N VAL A 11 -11.00 -2.16 8.76
CA VAL A 11 -10.94 -3.02 9.94
C VAL A 11 -11.36 -4.42 9.53
N ASP A 12 -10.49 -5.38 9.79
CA ASP A 12 -10.72 -6.78 9.50
C ASP A 12 -11.19 -7.48 10.78
N ILE A 13 -12.36 -8.09 10.70
CA ILE A 13 -12.94 -8.90 11.78
C ILE A 13 -12.85 -10.37 11.37
N LYS A 14 -12.00 -11.12 12.05
CA LYS A 14 -11.64 -12.50 11.73
C LYS A 14 -12.19 -13.45 12.79
N GLY A 15 -13.08 -14.36 12.41
CA GLY A 15 -13.62 -15.40 13.29
C GLY A 15 -12.97 -16.76 13.03
N HIS A 16 -12.37 -17.36 14.06
CA HIS A 16 -11.70 -18.66 14.00
C HIS A 16 -12.40 -19.66 14.92
N PRO A 17 -12.91 -20.81 14.42
CA PRO A 17 -13.52 -21.83 15.26
C PRO A 17 -12.45 -22.54 16.11
N GLU A 18 -12.83 -23.00 17.30
CA GLU A 18 -11.98 -23.83 18.17
C GLU A 18 -11.91 -25.29 17.76
N GLY A 19 -12.79 -25.73 16.85
CA GLY A 19 -12.87 -27.11 16.35
C GLY A 19 -13.29 -27.13 14.89
N ALA A 20 -13.77 -28.27 14.41
CA ALA A 20 -14.26 -28.38 13.03
C ALA A 20 -15.36 -27.35 12.76
N TYR A 21 -15.19 -26.60 11.67
CA TYR A 21 -16.18 -25.60 11.25
C TYR A 21 -17.50 -26.26 10.88
N ILE A 22 -18.59 -25.79 11.49
CA ILE A 22 -19.96 -26.29 11.26
C ILE A 22 -20.68 -25.27 10.37
N PRO A 23 -20.84 -25.49 9.06
CA PRO A 23 -21.71 -24.69 8.21
C PRO A 23 -23.16 -24.71 8.79
N ASP A 24 -23.87 -23.61 8.65
CA ASP A 24 -25.23 -23.44 9.14
C ASP A 24 -25.42 -23.66 10.66
N GLY A 25 -24.31 -23.71 11.43
CA GLY A 25 -24.29 -23.97 12.87
C GLY A 25 -23.66 -22.81 13.67
N ARG A 26 -23.78 -22.97 15.02
CA ARG A 26 -23.08 -22.10 15.96
C ARG A 26 -21.69 -22.67 16.25
N ASN A 27 -20.65 -21.93 15.88
CA ASN A 27 -19.25 -22.26 16.16
C ASN A 27 -18.78 -21.52 17.41
N ALA A 28 -18.26 -22.23 18.40
CA ALA A 28 -17.45 -21.60 19.46
C ALA A 28 -16.08 -21.29 18.88
N GLY A 29 -15.48 -20.15 19.30
CA GLY A 29 -14.20 -19.73 18.73
C GLY A 29 -13.73 -18.38 19.24
N ARG A 30 -12.65 -17.89 18.66
CA ARG A 30 -12.10 -16.56 18.90
C ARG A 30 -12.49 -15.61 17.78
N ILE A 31 -12.60 -14.32 18.14
CA ILE A 31 -12.78 -13.23 17.19
C ILE A 31 -11.61 -12.28 17.38
N GLU A 32 -10.95 -11.96 16.28
CA GLU A 32 -9.86 -10.99 16.23
C GLU A 32 -10.31 -9.78 15.42
N GLN A 33 -9.88 -8.60 15.86
CA GLN A 33 -10.06 -7.36 15.14
C GLN A 33 -8.67 -6.81 14.82
N VAL A 34 -8.43 -6.55 13.54
CA VAL A 34 -7.13 -6.08 13.04
C VAL A 34 -7.36 -4.81 12.22
N HIS A 35 -6.56 -3.79 12.44
CA HIS A 35 -6.55 -2.62 11.59
C HIS A 35 -5.92 -2.98 10.24
N GLY A 36 -6.58 -2.62 9.16
CA GLY A 36 -6.19 -2.86 7.78
C GLY A 36 -6.32 -1.62 6.90
N GLY A 37 -6.26 -1.80 5.61
CA GLY A 37 -6.28 -0.75 4.60
C GLY A 37 -4.88 -0.44 4.08
N VAL A 38 -4.72 -0.47 2.76
CA VAL A 38 -3.42 -0.32 2.09
C VAL A 38 -2.73 0.97 2.51
N ALA A 39 -3.38 2.12 2.38
CA ALA A 39 -2.77 3.39 2.74
C ALA A 39 -2.51 3.51 4.26
N ARG A 40 -3.40 2.97 5.12
CA ARG A 40 -3.17 2.95 6.56
C ARG A 40 -1.94 2.09 6.90
N ASN A 41 -1.78 0.92 6.27
CA ASN A 41 -0.60 0.05 6.45
C ASN A 41 0.67 0.79 6.02
N ILE A 42 0.67 1.43 4.86
CA ILE A 42 1.80 2.22 4.35
C ILE A 42 2.21 3.34 5.33
N ALA A 43 1.23 4.08 5.85
CA ALA A 43 1.51 5.14 6.82
C ALA A 43 2.12 4.59 8.12
N GLU A 44 1.59 3.48 8.64
CA GLU A 44 2.14 2.81 9.81
C GLU A 44 3.55 2.28 9.55
N ASP A 45 3.81 1.65 8.40
CA ASP A 45 5.11 1.13 8.02
C ASP A 45 6.18 2.24 7.95
N ILE A 46 5.84 3.39 7.38
CA ILE A 46 6.72 4.58 7.34
C ILE A 46 6.98 5.11 8.76
N ALA A 47 5.97 5.14 9.62
CA ALA A 47 6.13 5.56 11.01
C ALA A 47 7.03 4.59 11.79
N ARG A 48 6.88 3.29 11.58
CA ARG A 48 7.72 2.25 12.19
C ARG A 48 9.15 2.24 11.64
N ALA A 49 9.37 2.81 10.46
CA ALA A 49 10.69 3.10 9.91
C ALA A 49 11.34 4.37 10.51
N GLY A 50 10.69 5.02 11.49
CA GLY A 50 11.20 6.16 12.23
C GLY A 50 10.93 7.53 11.61
N GLU A 51 10.06 7.61 10.61
CA GLU A 51 9.61 8.86 9.99
C GLU A 51 8.22 9.27 10.51
N ARG A 52 7.78 10.48 10.20
CA ARG A 52 6.45 10.98 10.58
C ARG A 52 5.61 11.31 9.35
N PRO A 53 4.91 10.33 8.77
CA PRO A 53 4.05 10.57 7.60
C PRO A 53 2.81 11.36 7.98
N VAL A 54 2.30 12.16 7.03
CA VAL A 54 0.99 12.80 7.10
C VAL A 54 -0.03 11.89 6.45
N PHE A 55 -1.04 11.44 7.19
CA PHE A 55 -2.05 10.54 6.66
C PHE A 55 -3.31 11.31 6.23
N LEU A 56 -3.71 11.14 4.98
CA LEU A 56 -4.95 11.62 4.39
C LEU A 56 -5.90 10.45 4.20
N GLY A 57 -6.88 10.32 5.04
CA GLY A 57 -7.83 9.22 5.01
C GLY A 57 -9.13 9.57 5.69
N LEU A 58 -10.04 8.61 5.71
CA LEU A 58 -11.32 8.73 6.38
C LEU A 58 -11.47 7.59 7.39
N VAL A 59 -12.11 7.88 8.52
CA VAL A 59 -12.53 6.88 9.50
C VAL A 59 -14.01 7.04 9.81
N ASP A 60 -14.63 5.97 10.33
CA ASP A 60 -16.01 6.03 10.80
C ASP A 60 -16.10 6.93 12.05
N ASP A 61 -17.24 7.58 12.26
CA ASP A 61 -17.53 8.45 13.41
C ASP A 61 -17.79 7.68 14.72
N GLY A 62 -17.68 6.36 14.67
CA GLY A 62 -17.89 5.42 15.77
C GLY A 62 -16.66 5.13 16.65
N ALA A 63 -16.79 4.11 17.50
CA ALA A 63 -15.71 3.69 18.41
C ALA A 63 -14.49 3.15 17.66
N LEU A 64 -14.71 2.37 16.58
CA LEU A 64 -13.64 1.81 15.76
C LEU A 64 -12.80 2.89 15.08
N GLY A 65 -13.44 3.93 14.54
CA GLY A 65 -12.72 5.04 13.94
C GLY A 65 -11.84 5.80 14.94
N ARG A 66 -12.34 6.01 16.17
CA ARG A 66 -11.53 6.63 17.24
C ARG A 66 -10.36 5.75 17.66
N GLU A 67 -10.55 4.44 17.70
CA GLU A 67 -9.49 3.48 18.02
C GLU A 67 -8.38 3.52 16.98
N VAL A 68 -8.72 3.51 15.68
CA VAL A 68 -7.75 3.65 14.58
C VAL A 68 -6.98 4.96 14.67
N LEU A 69 -7.68 6.09 14.92
CA LEU A 69 -7.03 7.40 15.06
C LEU A 69 -6.04 7.41 16.23
N SER A 70 -6.47 6.95 17.41
CA SER A 70 -5.60 6.88 18.58
C SER A 70 -4.35 6.05 18.31
N HIS A 71 -4.51 4.90 17.66
CA HIS A 71 -3.38 4.05 17.29
C HIS A 71 -2.41 4.75 16.33
N LEU A 72 -2.91 5.41 15.28
CA LEU A 72 -2.07 6.14 14.32
C LEU A 72 -1.26 7.25 15.00
N GLU A 73 -1.89 8.01 15.90
CA GLU A 73 -1.22 9.06 16.67
C GLU A 73 -0.15 8.50 17.62
N GLU A 74 -0.46 7.39 18.32
CA GLU A 74 0.46 6.71 19.25
C GLU A 74 1.74 6.22 18.57
N ILE A 75 1.65 5.77 17.32
CA ILE A 75 2.81 5.30 16.55
C ILE A 75 3.53 6.42 15.79
N GLY A 76 3.07 7.66 15.89
CA GLY A 76 3.74 8.83 15.34
C GLY A 76 3.29 9.25 13.93
N VAL A 77 2.19 8.71 13.41
CA VAL A 77 1.55 9.20 12.19
C VAL A 77 0.84 10.54 12.48
N ASP A 78 1.02 11.53 11.61
CA ASP A 78 0.23 12.75 11.67
C ASP A 78 -1.17 12.49 11.08
N ALA A 79 -2.14 12.26 11.96
CA ALA A 79 -3.54 11.99 11.61
C ALA A 79 -4.43 13.26 11.66
N GLY A 80 -3.85 14.46 11.80
CA GLY A 80 -4.58 15.72 11.91
C GLY A 80 -5.49 16.04 10.72
N HIS A 81 -5.24 15.41 9.57
CA HIS A 81 -5.98 15.58 8.32
C HIS A 81 -6.94 14.42 8.00
N VAL A 82 -7.07 13.45 8.91
CA VAL A 82 -8.08 12.40 8.81
C VAL A 82 -9.44 12.95 9.21
N ARG A 83 -10.48 12.63 8.43
CA ARG A 83 -11.86 13.06 8.76
C ARG A 83 -12.68 11.88 9.27
N SER A 84 -13.42 12.12 10.33
CA SER A 84 -14.44 11.19 10.83
C SER A 84 -15.74 11.44 10.10
N VAL A 85 -16.20 10.47 9.33
CA VAL A 85 -17.43 10.55 8.54
C VAL A 85 -18.21 9.24 8.65
N LYS A 86 -19.51 9.28 8.35
CA LYS A 86 -20.28 8.06 8.26
C LYS A 86 -19.76 7.20 7.11
N ASP A 87 -19.55 5.91 7.35
CA ASP A 87 -19.07 4.94 6.35
C ASP A 87 -17.67 5.25 5.76
N GLY A 88 -16.83 5.99 6.50
CA GLY A 88 -15.48 6.36 6.09
C GLY A 88 -14.46 5.22 6.09
N MET A 89 -14.77 4.10 6.76
CA MET A 89 -13.89 2.92 6.80
C MET A 89 -14.52 1.74 6.08
N GLY A 90 -13.63 0.94 5.48
CA GLY A 90 -13.96 -0.40 5.02
C GLY A 90 -14.04 -1.38 6.19
N LEU A 91 -14.83 -2.44 6.02
CA LEU A 91 -14.93 -3.54 6.97
C LEU A 91 -14.83 -4.85 6.17
N TRP A 92 -13.96 -5.74 6.61
CA TRP A 92 -13.91 -7.11 6.13
C TRP A 92 -14.23 -8.07 7.25
N LEU A 93 -15.39 -8.72 7.16
CA LEU A 93 -15.77 -9.80 8.06
C LEU A 93 -15.42 -11.13 7.38
N ALA A 94 -14.58 -11.93 8.01
CA ALA A 94 -14.21 -13.25 7.53
C ALA A 94 -14.43 -14.31 8.61
N VAL A 95 -14.97 -15.44 8.21
CA VAL A 95 -15.07 -16.66 9.03
C VAL A 95 -14.15 -17.68 8.40
N PHE A 96 -13.21 -18.18 9.18
CA PHE A 96 -12.26 -19.21 8.77
C PHE A 96 -12.77 -20.60 9.15
N ASP A 97 -12.34 -21.62 8.42
CA ASP A 97 -12.54 -23.00 8.81
C ASP A 97 -11.40 -23.50 9.72
N ASP A 98 -11.47 -24.75 10.13
CA ASP A 98 -10.46 -25.41 10.97
C ASP A 98 -9.11 -25.66 10.25
N ARG A 99 -9.03 -25.43 8.95
CA ARG A 99 -7.79 -25.49 8.13
C ARG A 99 -7.17 -24.13 7.91
N GLY A 100 -7.86 -23.07 8.32
CA GLY A 100 -7.45 -21.70 8.11
C GLY A 100 -7.86 -21.10 6.76
N ASP A 101 -8.74 -21.79 6.01
CA ASP A 101 -9.30 -21.26 4.79
C ASP A 101 -10.54 -20.39 5.09
N VAL A 102 -10.79 -19.39 4.23
CA VAL A 102 -11.96 -18.52 4.38
C VAL A 102 -13.21 -19.28 3.95
N ALA A 103 -14.03 -19.67 4.93
CA ALA A 103 -15.32 -20.34 4.71
C ALA A 103 -16.42 -19.39 4.24
N ALA A 104 -16.41 -18.13 4.73
CA ALA A 104 -17.34 -17.09 4.33
C ALA A 104 -16.73 -15.70 4.57
N SER A 105 -17.07 -14.71 3.74
CA SER A 105 -16.68 -13.33 4.00
C SER A 105 -17.69 -12.32 3.44
N ILE A 106 -17.70 -11.13 4.06
CA ILE A 106 -18.44 -9.96 3.59
C ILE A 106 -17.47 -8.77 3.66
N SER A 107 -17.36 -8.04 2.56
CA SER A 107 -16.55 -6.81 2.50
C SER A 107 -17.46 -5.61 2.28
N LYS A 108 -17.46 -4.67 3.23
CA LYS A 108 -18.04 -3.33 3.09
C LYS A 108 -16.94 -2.40 2.58
N ARG A 109 -17.15 -1.77 1.45
CA ARG A 109 -16.23 -0.72 0.96
C ARG A 109 -16.49 0.60 1.66
N PRO A 110 -15.44 1.41 1.93
CA PRO A 110 -15.63 2.76 2.44
C PRO A 110 -16.20 3.69 1.36
N ASP A 111 -16.89 4.74 1.78
CA ASP A 111 -17.17 5.89 0.94
C ASP A 111 -16.02 6.90 1.09
N LEU A 112 -15.13 6.96 0.11
CA LEU A 112 -13.97 7.85 0.11
C LEU A 112 -14.23 9.18 -0.62
N THR A 113 -15.45 9.43 -1.11
CA THR A 113 -15.82 10.70 -1.76
C THR A 113 -15.46 11.95 -0.92
N PRO A 114 -15.63 11.96 0.43
CA PRO A 114 -15.27 13.13 1.24
C PRO A 114 -13.76 13.43 1.29
N LEU A 115 -12.87 12.48 0.92
CA LEU A 115 -11.43 12.73 0.85
C LEU A 115 -11.08 13.83 -0.15
N ARG A 116 -11.85 13.93 -1.23
CA ARG A 116 -11.71 15.01 -2.20
C ARG A 116 -11.89 16.38 -1.56
N THR A 117 -12.87 16.54 -0.67
CA THR A 117 -13.09 17.81 0.04
C THR A 117 -11.87 18.22 0.87
N VAL A 118 -11.24 17.26 1.56
CA VAL A 118 -9.99 17.52 2.30
C VAL A 118 -8.89 18.05 1.36
N LEU A 119 -8.74 17.43 0.19
CA LEU A 119 -7.75 17.87 -0.81
C LEU A 119 -8.08 19.25 -1.39
N GLU A 120 -9.35 19.59 -1.56
CA GLU A 120 -9.79 20.92 -2.04
C GLU A 120 -9.55 22.02 -0.98
N GLU A 121 -9.77 21.73 0.29
CA GLU A 121 -9.64 22.69 1.40
C GLU A 121 -8.20 22.86 1.88
N GLU A 122 -7.45 21.78 2.00
CA GLU A 122 -6.15 21.73 2.69
C GLU A 122 -4.99 21.34 1.77
N GLY A 123 -5.27 20.84 0.55
CA GLY A 123 -4.28 20.26 -0.34
C GLY A 123 -3.12 21.20 -0.65
N ASP A 124 -3.37 22.48 -0.89
CA ASP A 124 -2.31 23.44 -1.20
C ASP A 124 -1.31 23.61 -0.03
N SER A 125 -1.79 23.65 1.20
CA SER A 125 -0.91 23.76 2.37
C SER A 125 -0.17 22.46 2.64
N LEU A 126 -0.82 21.32 2.46
CA LEU A 126 -0.25 19.99 2.68
C LEU A 126 0.87 19.67 1.69
N PHE A 127 0.65 19.96 0.41
CA PHE A 127 1.63 19.68 -0.63
C PHE A 127 2.76 20.71 -0.68
N SER A 128 2.57 21.89 -0.07
CA SER A 128 3.60 22.90 0.02
C SER A 128 4.72 22.48 0.98
N GLY A 129 5.79 21.92 0.45
CA GLY A 129 6.93 21.42 1.22
C GLY A 129 6.91 19.93 1.53
N ALA A 130 5.97 19.18 0.96
CA ALA A 130 6.02 17.72 1.00
C ALA A 130 7.13 17.19 0.07
N GLU A 131 7.84 16.15 0.51
CA GLU A 131 8.86 15.47 -0.27
C GLU A 131 8.26 14.48 -1.27
N SER A 132 7.13 13.85 -0.91
CA SER A 132 6.42 12.92 -1.78
C SER A 132 4.97 12.72 -1.35
N VAL A 133 4.17 12.18 -2.27
CA VAL A 133 2.84 11.65 -1.97
C VAL A 133 2.75 10.19 -2.43
N LEU A 134 2.30 9.31 -1.53
CA LEU A 134 2.05 7.90 -1.78
C LEU A 134 0.55 7.64 -1.69
N PHE A 135 -0.04 6.94 -2.66
CA PHE A 135 -1.48 6.70 -2.64
C PHE A 135 -1.89 5.42 -3.38
N GLU A 136 -3.11 4.97 -3.11
CA GLU A 136 -3.76 3.88 -3.83
C GLU A 136 -4.30 4.39 -5.18
N LEU A 137 -3.88 3.78 -6.29
CA LEU A 137 -4.33 4.18 -7.63
C LEU A 137 -5.83 3.92 -7.86
N ASP A 138 -6.41 3.01 -7.10
CA ASP A 138 -7.83 2.63 -7.20
C ASP A 138 -8.79 3.49 -6.35
N LEU A 139 -8.31 4.59 -5.81
CA LEU A 139 -9.17 5.65 -5.29
C LEU A 139 -10.13 6.17 -6.36
N GLU A 140 -11.15 6.91 -5.95
CA GLU A 140 -12.07 7.54 -6.89
C GLU A 140 -11.35 8.47 -7.86
N GLU A 141 -11.85 8.52 -9.09
CA GLU A 141 -11.15 9.20 -10.19
C GLU A 141 -10.86 10.66 -9.90
N GLU A 142 -11.83 11.37 -9.32
CA GLU A 142 -11.70 12.77 -8.95
C GLU A 142 -10.65 12.98 -7.87
N THR A 143 -10.52 12.03 -6.94
CA THR A 143 -9.50 12.05 -5.87
C THR A 143 -8.11 11.83 -6.46
N VAL A 144 -7.94 10.82 -7.33
CA VAL A 144 -6.66 10.59 -8.05
C VAL A 144 -6.29 11.83 -8.88
N ALA A 145 -7.25 12.40 -9.59
CA ALA A 145 -7.04 13.62 -10.37
C ALA A 145 -6.60 14.81 -9.50
N ALA A 146 -7.20 14.96 -8.30
CA ALA A 146 -6.83 16.01 -7.35
C ALA A 146 -5.42 15.81 -6.79
N LEU A 147 -5.06 14.59 -6.36
CA LEU A 147 -3.72 14.23 -5.89
C LEU A 147 -2.66 14.53 -6.96
N CYS A 148 -2.89 14.08 -8.19
CA CYS A 148 -1.97 14.34 -9.30
C CYS A 148 -1.84 15.85 -9.60
N ARG A 149 -2.94 16.63 -9.58
CA ARG A 149 -2.87 18.10 -9.82
C ARG A 149 -2.09 18.81 -8.75
N LEU A 150 -2.28 18.45 -7.47
CA LEU A 150 -1.56 19.04 -6.34
C LEU A 150 -0.08 18.67 -6.40
N ALA A 151 0.23 17.41 -6.69
CA ALA A 151 1.60 16.93 -6.87
C ALA A 151 2.34 17.70 -7.96
N GLU A 152 1.73 17.88 -9.14
CA GLU A 152 2.31 18.67 -10.23
C GLU A 152 2.47 20.15 -9.86
N LYS A 153 1.43 20.77 -9.28
CA LYS A 153 1.44 22.18 -8.88
C LYS A 153 2.58 22.48 -7.92
N HIS A 154 2.81 21.60 -6.95
CA HIS A 154 3.84 21.78 -5.92
C HIS A 154 5.16 21.07 -6.24
N ARG A 155 5.26 20.38 -7.39
CA ARG A 155 6.42 19.58 -7.82
C ARG A 155 6.79 18.46 -6.84
N VAL A 156 5.78 17.88 -6.23
CA VAL A 156 5.92 16.75 -5.30
C VAL A 156 5.88 15.45 -6.09
N PRO A 157 6.87 14.56 -5.98
CA PRO A 157 6.83 13.24 -6.60
C PRO A 157 5.62 12.44 -6.12
N ALA A 158 4.83 11.92 -7.06
CA ALA A 158 3.66 11.11 -6.78
C ALA A 158 3.94 9.64 -7.07
N CYS A 159 3.86 8.78 -6.07
CA CYS A 159 4.00 7.34 -6.23
C CYS A 159 2.66 6.66 -5.93
N ALA A 160 2.32 5.64 -6.69
CA ALA A 160 1.09 4.90 -6.47
C ALA A 160 1.31 3.40 -6.40
N ALA A 161 0.49 2.72 -5.60
CA ALA A 161 0.34 1.28 -5.61
C ALA A 161 -1.00 0.87 -6.20
N VAL A 162 -1.04 -0.32 -6.78
CA VAL A 162 -2.27 -0.97 -7.19
C VAL A 162 -2.79 -1.79 -6.01
N SER A 163 -4.07 -1.68 -5.65
CA SER A 163 -4.71 -2.53 -4.66
C SER A 163 -5.94 -3.24 -5.22
N ASN A 164 -6.57 -2.68 -6.24
CA ASN A 164 -7.66 -3.30 -6.97
C ASN A 164 -7.44 -3.20 -8.47
N MET A 165 -7.02 -4.30 -9.07
CA MET A 165 -6.67 -4.39 -10.49
C MET A 165 -7.76 -3.89 -11.44
N SER A 166 -9.02 -4.23 -11.18
CA SER A 166 -10.14 -3.85 -12.06
C SER A 166 -10.39 -2.34 -12.09
N ILE A 167 -10.03 -1.64 -11.03
CA ILE A 167 -10.14 -0.19 -10.93
C ILE A 167 -8.89 0.49 -11.48
N ALA A 168 -7.70 0.00 -11.12
CA ALA A 168 -6.42 0.56 -11.58
C ALA A 168 -6.31 0.62 -13.11
N ALA A 169 -6.82 -0.40 -13.82
CA ALA A 169 -6.86 -0.40 -15.28
C ALA A 169 -7.64 0.79 -15.88
N ARG A 170 -8.68 1.28 -15.18
CA ARG A 170 -9.44 2.47 -15.58
C ARG A 170 -8.70 3.78 -15.28
N ARG A 171 -7.66 3.75 -14.45
CA ARG A 171 -6.83 4.91 -14.07
C ARG A 171 -5.59 5.06 -14.95
N ARG A 172 -5.47 4.29 -16.04
CA ARG A 172 -4.32 4.30 -16.97
C ARG A 172 -3.94 5.71 -17.45
N ALA A 173 -4.91 6.62 -17.60
CA ALA A 173 -4.67 8.00 -18.01
C ALA A 173 -3.85 8.83 -17.00
N TYR A 174 -3.76 8.39 -15.76
CA TYR A 174 -3.00 9.08 -14.70
C TYR A 174 -1.57 8.55 -14.55
N LEU A 175 -1.23 7.40 -15.15
CA LEU A 175 0.09 6.78 -15.02
C LEU A 175 1.23 7.71 -15.45
N PRO A 176 1.13 8.47 -16.58
CA PRO A 176 2.20 9.39 -17.00
C PRO A 176 2.49 10.53 -16.01
N ARG A 177 1.63 10.73 -15.02
CA ARG A 177 1.76 11.77 -13.98
C ARG A 177 2.48 11.26 -12.72
N LEU A 178 2.76 9.97 -12.67
CA LEU A 178 3.42 9.35 -11.52
C LEU A 178 4.94 9.37 -11.67
N ARG A 179 5.62 9.58 -10.54
CA ARG A 179 7.06 9.33 -10.41
C ARG A 179 7.35 7.84 -10.45
N CYS A 180 6.50 7.04 -9.80
CA CYS A 180 6.65 5.60 -9.74
C CYS A 180 5.29 4.91 -9.55
N LEU A 181 5.10 3.78 -10.25
CA LEU A 181 4.03 2.82 -9.98
C LEU A 181 4.65 1.55 -9.40
N VAL A 182 4.08 1.05 -8.30
CA VAL A 182 4.41 -0.26 -7.75
C VAL A 182 3.20 -1.18 -7.91
N CYS A 183 3.43 -2.34 -8.50
CA CYS A 183 2.41 -3.36 -8.71
C CYS A 183 2.99 -4.76 -8.45
N ASN A 184 2.16 -5.77 -8.43
CA ASN A 184 2.61 -7.16 -8.45
C ASN A 184 2.60 -7.72 -9.88
N GLU A 185 3.12 -8.94 -10.06
CA GLU A 185 3.22 -9.61 -11.35
C GLU A 185 1.87 -9.76 -12.05
N GLN A 186 0.80 -10.09 -11.32
CA GLN A 186 -0.56 -10.21 -11.88
C GLN A 186 -1.09 -8.85 -12.33
N GLU A 187 -0.87 -7.82 -11.55
CA GLU A 187 -1.26 -6.44 -11.86
C GLU A 187 -0.49 -5.91 -13.08
N LEU A 188 0.82 -6.22 -13.18
CA LEU A 188 1.60 -5.92 -14.36
C LEU A 188 0.99 -6.60 -15.62
N GLY A 189 0.65 -7.87 -15.52
CA GLY A 189 0.03 -8.64 -16.60
C GLY A 189 -1.33 -8.09 -17.07
N MET A 190 -2.07 -7.41 -16.17
CA MET A 190 -3.30 -6.71 -16.57
C MET A 190 -3.05 -5.36 -17.21
N LEU A 191 -2.01 -4.66 -16.82
CA LEU A 191 -1.62 -3.38 -17.42
C LEU A 191 -0.96 -3.61 -18.81
N ILE A 192 -0.15 -4.63 -18.91
CA ILE A 192 0.58 -5.01 -20.12
C ILE A 192 0.41 -6.53 -20.29
N PRO A 193 -0.54 -6.97 -21.13
CA PRO A 193 -0.75 -8.41 -21.36
C PRO A 193 0.47 -9.09 -21.97
N GLY A 194 0.89 -10.21 -21.38
CA GLY A 194 2.02 -11.02 -21.88
C GLY A 194 2.33 -12.19 -20.96
N PRO A 195 3.15 -13.14 -21.38
CA PRO A 195 3.52 -14.31 -20.59
C PRO A 195 4.68 -14.01 -19.62
N TRP A 196 4.56 -12.94 -18.84
CA TRP A 196 5.65 -12.41 -18.01
C TRP A 196 6.05 -13.35 -16.88
N GLU A 197 5.12 -14.21 -16.41
CA GLU A 197 5.37 -15.25 -15.40
C GLU A 197 6.35 -16.33 -15.87
N GLU A 198 6.52 -16.47 -17.19
CA GLU A 198 7.43 -17.46 -17.81
C GLU A 198 8.87 -16.92 -17.96
N LEU A 199 9.09 -15.61 -17.77
CA LEU A 199 10.40 -14.99 -17.91
C LEU A 199 11.27 -15.18 -16.65
N SER A 200 12.59 -15.27 -16.87
CA SER A 200 13.55 -15.12 -15.78
C SER A 200 13.54 -13.68 -15.23
N GLU A 201 14.04 -13.48 -14.03
CA GLU A 201 14.14 -12.18 -13.41
C GLU A 201 14.95 -11.19 -14.25
N GLU A 202 16.06 -11.66 -14.85
CA GLU A 202 16.90 -10.83 -15.73
C GLU A 202 16.15 -10.44 -17.01
N ALA A 203 15.49 -11.39 -17.65
CA ALA A 203 14.75 -11.12 -18.89
C ALA A 203 13.56 -10.16 -18.63
N LEU A 204 12.92 -10.30 -17.47
CA LEU A 204 11.84 -9.39 -17.07
C LEU A 204 12.40 -7.99 -16.73
N ALA A 205 13.54 -7.91 -16.02
CA ALA A 205 14.20 -6.64 -15.72
C ALA A 205 14.60 -5.90 -17.01
N ASP A 206 15.13 -6.61 -18.00
CA ASP A 206 15.48 -6.04 -19.30
C ASP A 206 14.24 -5.51 -20.07
N ALA A 207 13.07 -6.09 -19.86
CA ALA A 207 11.82 -5.65 -20.48
C ALA A 207 11.17 -4.45 -19.79
N MET A 208 11.47 -4.21 -18.51
CA MET A 208 10.82 -3.19 -17.69
C MET A 208 10.87 -1.76 -18.26
N PRO A 209 11.99 -1.27 -18.87
CA PRO A 209 12.00 0.06 -19.49
C PRO A 209 10.99 0.19 -20.63
N GLY A 210 10.81 -0.87 -21.43
CA GLY A 210 9.80 -0.90 -22.48
C GLY A 210 8.37 -0.83 -21.93
N PHE A 211 8.10 -1.53 -20.84
CA PHE A 211 6.81 -1.48 -20.16
C PHE A 211 6.53 -0.12 -19.55
N ALA A 212 7.52 0.46 -18.87
CA ALA A 212 7.40 1.81 -18.33
C ALA A 212 7.09 2.84 -19.43
N ALA A 213 7.80 2.76 -20.57
CA ALA A 213 7.57 3.63 -21.72
C ALA A 213 6.16 3.46 -22.32
N GLU A 214 5.67 2.22 -22.47
CA GLU A 214 4.30 1.95 -22.96
C GLU A 214 3.22 2.55 -22.04
N LEU A 215 3.47 2.54 -20.73
CA LEU A 215 2.56 3.12 -19.73
C LEU A 215 2.77 4.63 -19.53
N GLY A 216 3.80 5.22 -20.16
CA GLY A 216 4.19 6.62 -19.96
C GLY A 216 4.79 6.90 -18.58
N LEU A 217 5.23 5.86 -17.87
CA LEU A 217 5.82 5.96 -16.53
C LEU A 217 7.32 6.26 -16.62
N ARG A 218 7.82 7.03 -15.65
CA ARG A 218 9.25 7.15 -15.42
C ARG A 218 9.77 5.97 -14.60
N GLY A 219 9.10 5.66 -13.47
CA GLY A 219 9.43 4.57 -12.58
C GLY A 219 8.35 3.50 -12.58
N LEU A 220 8.75 2.24 -12.73
CA LEU A 220 7.88 1.07 -12.64
C LEU A 220 8.57 -0.01 -11.82
N VAL A 221 7.88 -0.55 -10.83
CA VAL A 221 8.35 -1.66 -10.01
C VAL A 221 7.31 -2.76 -10.00
N ALA A 222 7.72 -4.00 -10.25
CA ALA A 222 6.86 -5.16 -10.16
C ALA A 222 7.40 -6.17 -9.13
N THR A 223 6.62 -6.46 -8.11
CA THR A 223 6.95 -7.49 -7.12
C THR A 223 6.61 -8.88 -7.65
N LEU A 224 7.52 -9.84 -7.44
CA LEU A 224 7.46 -11.22 -7.93
C LEU A 224 7.33 -12.23 -6.77
N GLY A 225 6.78 -11.81 -5.64
CA GLY A 225 6.68 -12.61 -4.42
C GLY A 225 8.06 -13.07 -3.93
N LYS A 226 8.24 -14.36 -3.69
CA LYS A 226 9.51 -14.92 -3.21
C LYS A 226 10.69 -14.77 -4.17
N ARG A 227 10.46 -14.43 -5.44
CA ARG A 227 11.50 -14.14 -6.41
C ARG A 227 12.11 -12.76 -6.22
N GLY A 228 11.42 -11.81 -5.54
CA GLY A 228 11.91 -10.45 -5.33
C GLY A 228 11.11 -9.42 -6.12
N ALA A 229 11.78 -8.45 -6.73
CA ALA A 229 11.15 -7.40 -7.53
C ALA A 229 12.04 -7.00 -8.71
N VAL A 230 11.42 -6.61 -9.81
CA VAL A 230 12.07 -5.97 -10.97
C VAL A 230 11.64 -4.51 -11.05
N TRP A 231 12.51 -3.66 -11.57
CA TRP A 231 12.25 -2.22 -11.62
C TRP A 231 12.82 -1.58 -12.89
N ALA A 232 12.23 -0.45 -13.28
CA ALA A 232 12.79 0.52 -14.21
C ALA A 232 12.73 1.94 -13.65
N ASP A 233 13.71 2.78 -13.97
CA ASP A 233 13.73 4.24 -13.73
C ASP A 233 14.34 4.93 -14.96
N GLY A 234 13.49 5.36 -15.86
CA GLY A 234 13.90 5.80 -17.21
C GLY A 234 14.43 4.64 -18.02
N GLU A 235 15.68 4.75 -18.49
CA GLU A 235 16.40 3.73 -19.28
C GLU A 235 17.08 2.67 -18.39
N GLU A 236 17.23 2.95 -17.08
CA GLU A 236 17.85 2.03 -16.13
C GLU A 236 16.82 0.99 -15.67
N SER A 237 17.27 -0.22 -15.46
CA SER A 237 16.47 -1.32 -14.93
C SER A 237 17.31 -2.28 -14.11
N GLY A 238 16.64 -3.11 -13.32
CA GLY A 238 17.33 -4.12 -12.54
C GLY A 238 16.39 -5.02 -11.75
N PHE A 239 17.02 -5.90 -11.02
CA PHE A 239 16.38 -6.89 -10.16
C PHE A 239 16.83 -6.71 -8.71
N CYS A 240 15.89 -6.80 -7.78
CA CYS A 240 16.13 -6.81 -6.34
C CYS A 240 15.65 -8.15 -5.79
N PRO A 241 16.52 -9.00 -5.22
CA PRO A 241 16.11 -10.26 -4.63
C PRO A 241 15.22 -10.04 -3.40
N ALA A 242 14.35 -11.01 -3.12
CA ALA A 242 13.60 -11.02 -1.86
C ALA A 242 14.55 -11.26 -0.68
N GLU A 243 14.22 -10.70 0.48
CA GLU A 243 14.90 -11.06 1.72
C GLU A 243 14.64 -12.54 2.06
N PRO A 244 15.69 -13.27 2.47
CA PRO A 244 15.54 -14.68 2.84
C PRO A 244 14.88 -14.80 4.22
N VAL A 245 13.57 -15.09 4.23
CA VAL A 245 12.77 -15.25 5.44
C VAL A 245 11.91 -16.51 5.36
N GLU A 246 11.61 -17.11 6.51
CA GLU A 246 10.57 -18.14 6.61
C GLU A 246 9.20 -17.45 6.73
N PRO A 247 8.28 -17.66 5.77
CA PRO A 247 7.02 -16.96 5.78
C PRO A 247 6.08 -17.48 6.87
N VAL A 248 5.54 -16.56 7.67
CA VAL A 248 4.47 -16.80 8.65
C VAL A 248 3.12 -16.37 8.05
N ASP A 249 3.06 -15.13 7.55
CA ASP A 249 1.90 -14.55 6.85
C ASP A 249 2.40 -13.60 5.77
N THR A 250 1.71 -13.53 4.64
CA THR A 250 2.09 -12.62 3.53
C THR A 250 1.20 -11.38 3.43
N ALA A 251 0.19 -11.26 4.30
CA ALA A 251 -0.68 -10.08 4.32
C ALA A 251 0.10 -8.82 4.67
N GLY A 252 -0.10 -7.75 3.91
CA GLY A 252 0.61 -6.48 4.11
C GLY A 252 2.02 -6.39 3.53
N ALA A 253 2.60 -7.49 3.02
CA ALA A 253 3.95 -7.48 2.45
C ALA A 253 4.09 -6.51 1.26
N GLY A 254 3.06 -6.43 0.41
CA GLY A 254 3.01 -5.49 -0.71
C GLY A 254 2.95 -4.03 -0.25
N ASP A 255 2.19 -3.75 0.80
CA ASP A 255 2.06 -2.43 1.40
C ASP A 255 3.40 -1.97 1.99
N ALA A 256 4.05 -2.86 2.75
CA ALA A 256 5.36 -2.61 3.34
C ALA A 256 6.45 -2.43 2.27
N PHE A 257 6.41 -3.22 1.20
CA PHE A 257 7.31 -3.04 0.07
C PHE A 257 7.12 -1.66 -0.57
N PHE A 258 5.89 -1.26 -0.85
CA PHE A 258 5.60 0.06 -1.41
C PHE A 258 5.96 1.20 -0.45
N ALA A 259 5.70 1.04 0.85
CA ALA A 259 6.13 1.99 1.88
C ALA A 259 7.65 2.21 1.83
N GLY A 260 8.42 1.13 1.74
CA GLY A 260 9.89 1.18 1.65
C GLY A 260 10.39 1.81 0.36
N VAL A 261 9.78 1.49 -0.79
CA VAL A 261 10.10 2.14 -2.07
C VAL A 261 9.81 3.64 -1.99
N GLY A 262 8.63 4.03 -1.51
CA GLY A 262 8.23 5.42 -1.33
C GLY A 262 9.16 6.18 -0.38
N LEU A 263 9.51 5.58 0.75
CA LEU A 263 10.47 6.13 1.72
C LEU A 263 11.85 6.34 1.08
N GLY A 264 12.38 5.33 0.40
CA GLY A 264 13.68 5.41 -0.28
C GLY A 264 13.73 6.54 -1.32
N LEU A 265 12.72 6.62 -2.18
CA LEU A 265 12.62 7.68 -3.19
C LEU A 265 12.47 9.07 -2.55
N SER A 266 11.74 9.20 -1.44
CA SER A 266 11.59 10.46 -0.69
C SER A 266 12.91 10.92 -0.05
N LEU A 267 13.79 9.97 0.28
CA LEU A 267 15.15 10.22 0.77
C LEU A 267 16.15 10.47 -0.37
N GLY A 268 15.71 10.52 -1.62
CA GLY A 268 16.57 10.73 -2.80
C GLY A 268 17.46 9.53 -3.16
N ARG A 269 17.07 8.32 -2.71
CA ARG A 269 17.77 7.09 -3.06
C ARG A 269 17.49 6.70 -4.51
N SER A 270 18.39 5.91 -5.12
CA SER A 270 18.14 5.28 -6.42
C SER A 270 16.97 4.30 -6.34
N MET A 271 16.40 3.92 -7.48
CA MET A 271 15.32 2.92 -7.53
C MET A 271 15.78 1.56 -6.97
N GLU A 272 17.01 1.18 -7.25
CA GLU A 272 17.60 -0.05 -6.69
C GLU A 272 17.64 -0.02 -5.17
N GLU A 273 18.16 1.06 -4.57
CA GLU A 273 18.22 1.22 -3.12
C GLU A 273 16.81 1.27 -2.51
N ALA A 274 15.87 1.96 -3.15
CA ALA A 274 14.49 2.03 -2.73
C ALA A 274 13.81 0.65 -2.73
N CYS A 275 14.02 -0.17 -3.77
CA CYS A 275 13.53 -1.55 -3.83
C CYS A 275 14.15 -2.42 -2.73
N ARG A 276 15.43 -2.23 -2.39
CA ARG A 276 16.08 -2.95 -1.28
C ARG A 276 15.47 -2.58 0.08
N ILE A 277 15.14 -1.30 0.30
CA ILE A 277 14.42 -0.87 1.51
C ILE A 277 13.04 -1.55 1.54
N GLY A 278 12.30 -1.53 0.43
CA GLY A 278 11.01 -2.20 0.29
C GLY A 278 11.10 -3.71 0.58
N SER A 279 12.11 -4.40 0.04
CA SER A 279 12.33 -5.84 0.27
C SER A 279 12.57 -6.15 1.75
N ARG A 280 13.37 -5.33 2.46
CA ARG A 280 13.63 -5.49 3.90
C ARG A 280 12.36 -5.29 4.73
N MET A 281 11.57 -4.24 4.45
CA MET A 281 10.31 -3.99 5.15
C MET A 281 9.32 -5.12 4.90
N ALA A 282 9.13 -5.55 3.66
CA ALA A 282 8.28 -6.69 3.32
C ALA A 282 8.74 -7.99 4.01
N GLY A 283 10.04 -8.26 4.04
CA GLY A 283 10.61 -9.41 4.74
C GLY A 283 10.29 -9.42 6.25
N LYS A 284 10.31 -8.25 6.89
CA LYS A 284 9.93 -8.13 8.31
C LYS A 284 8.43 -8.41 8.54
N VAL A 285 7.57 -7.97 7.63
CA VAL A 285 6.12 -8.28 7.70
C VAL A 285 5.88 -9.76 7.55
N ILE A 286 6.43 -10.38 6.50
CA ILE A 286 6.24 -11.81 6.18
C ILE A 286 6.68 -12.73 7.35
N ALA A 287 7.64 -12.31 8.15
CA ALA A 287 8.12 -13.06 9.32
C ALA A 287 7.19 -12.97 10.55
N THR A 288 6.05 -12.28 10.45
CA THR A 288 5.10 -12.09 11.57
C THR A 288 3.67 -12.40 11.14
N THR A 289 2.74 -12.35 12.08
CA THR A 289 1.28 -12.42 11.81
C THR A 289 0.65 -11.03 11.64
N GLN A 290 1.47 -9.97 11.68
CA GLN A 290 1.01 -8.59 11.53
C GLN A 290 1.05 -8.17 10.06
N SER A 291 0.12 -7.33 9.65
CA SER A 291 0.07 -6.77 8.29
C SER A 291 0.97 -5.53 8.09
N VAL A 292 1.76 -5.19 9.10
CA VAL A 292 2.69 -4.05 9.10
C VAL A 292 4.03 -4.48 9.72
N CYS A 293 5.11 -3.81 9.37
CA CYS A 293 6.43 -4.16 9.89
C CYS A 293 6.56 -3.81 11.41
N PRO A 294 7.38 -4.54 12.16
CA PRO A 294 7.78 -4.10 13.50
C PRO A 294 8.59 -2.80 13.40
N PRO A 295 8.78 -2.05 14.51
CA PRO A 295 9.69 -0.90 14.52
C PRO A 295 11.07 -1.27 13.97
N MET A 296 11.59 -0.47 13.05
CA MET A 296 12.86 -0.72 12.37
C MET A 296 13.84 0.44 12.59
N THR A 297 15.10 0.09 12.73
CA THR A 297 16.19 1.08 12.78
C THR A 297 16.63 1.47 11.37
N LYS A 298 17.29 2.64 11.25
CA LYS A 298 17.88 3.07 9.96
C LYS A 298 18.92 2.07 9.44
N GLU A 299 19.68 1.45 10.32
CA GLU A 299 20.66 0.42 9.96
C GLU A 299 20.00 -0.83 9.35
N GLU A 300 18.90 -1.31 9.94
CA GLU A 300 18.11 -2.43 9.38
C GLU A 300 17.52 -2.10 8.02
N LEU A 301 17.17 -0.84 7.78
CA LEU A 301 16.71 -0.35 6.48
C LEU A 301 17.85 -0.15 5.48
N GLY A 302 19.11 -0.05 5.95
CA GLY A 302 20.27 0.28 5.14
C GLY A 302 20.37 1.77 4.79
N LEU A 303 19.88 2.61 5.68
CA LEU A 303 19.86 4.07 5.58
C LEU A 303 21.02 4.72 6.35
#